data_3ccfe2388b60814556649128d2487a0f
#
_entry.id   3ccfe2388b60814556649128d2487a0f
#
_cell.length_a   1.000
_cell.length_b   1.000
_cell.length_c   1.000
_cell.angle_alpha   90.00
_cell.angle_beta   90.00
_cell.angle_gamma   90.00
#
_symmetry.space_group_name_H-M   'P 1'
#
loop_
_entity.id
_entity.type
_entity.pdbx_description
1 polymer ?
#
loop_
_entity_poly.entity_id
_entity_poly.type
_entity_poly.pdbx_seq_one_letter_code
_entity_poly.pdbx_strand_id
1 'polypeptide(L)'
;MTFDRTHLPDPVTYFENQGLILKGPRSAKWKTTTCNFHGGLDSLRVNIASGAWVCMSCGEKGGDVLAYEMKDGGKEFVDAAKALRCRIDDGRAPVATKPTPLSPRLPLSVMAFESTLAAVAAGNVATGVALTDADRARLLVAANRINRLVEAFA
;
A
#
# COMPACT_ATOMS: atom_id res chain seq x y z
N MET A 1 24.50 -2.38 10.41
CA MET A 1 23.68 -2.77 9.25
C MET A 1 24.02 -1.84 8.11
N THR A 2 24.58 -2.36 7.06
CA THR A 2 24.96 -1.56 5.89
C THR A 2 24.00 -1.87 4.75
N PHE A 3 23.40 -0.83 4.20
CA PHE A 3 22.59 -0.90 2.99
C PHE A 3 23.47 -0.53 1.80
N ASP A 4 23.48 -1.40 0.80
CA ASP A 4 24.23 -1.14 -0.42
C ASP A 4 23.30 -0.93 -1.61
N ARG A 5 23.24 0.30 -2.08
CA ARG A 5 22.42 0.71 -3.23
C ARG A 5 22.88 0.08 -4.54
N THR A 6 24.13 -0.38 -4.63
CA THR A 6 24.64 -1.01 -5.86
C THR A 6 24.03 -2.39 -6.10
N HIS A 7 23.44 -3.00 -5.06
CA HIS A 7 22.74 -4.28 -5.14
C HIS A 7 21.23 -4.15 -5.37
N LEU A 8 20.72 -2.93 -5.58
CA LEU A 8 19.33 -2.77 -5.98
C LEU A 8 19.11 -3.41 -7.35
N PRO A 9 17.97 -4.09 -7.56
CA PRO A 9 17.64 -4.67 -8.86
C PRO A 9 17.50 -3.59 -9.92
N ASP A 10 17.75 -3.97 -11.17
CA ASP A 10 17.47 -3.09 -12.31
C ASP A 10 16.02 -2.60 -12.29
N PRO A 11 15.79 -1.27 -12.38
CA PRO A 11 14.45 -0.71 -12.25
C PRO A 11 13.44 -1.26 -13.24
N VAL A 12 13.83 -1.47 -14.51
CA VAL A 12 12.92 -1.98 -15.53
C VAL A 12 12.48 -3.38 -15.15
N THR A 13 13.42 -4.27 -14.91
CA THR A 13 13.16 -5.66 -14.50
C THR A 13 12.32 -5.73 -13.23
N TYR A 14 12.61 -4.86 -12.26
CA TYR A 14 11.85 -4.83 -11.01
C TYR A 14 10.38 -4.47 -11.24
N PHE A 15 10.09 -3.36 -11.93
CA PHE A 15 8.72 -2.90 -12.16
C PHE A 15 7.93 -3.85 -13.08
N GLU A 16 8.57 -4.46 -14.07
CA GLU A 16 7.94 -5.48 -14.91
C GLU A 16 7.58 -6.74 -14.12
N ASN A 17 8.44 -7.16 -13.18
CA ASN A 17 8.15 -8.28 -12.26
C ASN A 17 6.98 -7.98 -11.29
N GLN A 18 6.71 -6.70 -11.00
CA GLN A 18 5.51 -6.28 -10.27
C GLN A 18 4.24 -6.26 -11.16
N GLY A 19 4.34 -6.73 -12.41
CA GLY A 19 3.23 -6.74 -13.35
C GLY A 19 2.94 -5.39 -14.00
N LEU A 20 3.83 -4.42 -13.87
CA LEU A 20 3.67 -3.08 -14.43
C LEU A 20 4.23 -3.01 -15.85
N ILE A 21 3.41 -2.62 -16.80
CA ILE A 21 3.82 -2.45 -18.20
C ILE A 21 4.33 -1.02 -18.40
N LEU A 22 5.64 -0.87 -18.61
CA LEU A 22 6.29 0.42 -18.80
C LEU A 22 6.08 0.94 -20.21
N LYS A 23 5.28 1.98 -20.39
CA LYS A 23 4.94 2.60 -21.67
C LYS A 23 5.79 3.84 -21.93
N GLY A 24 6.18 4.06 -23.17
CA GLY A 24 6.89 5.26 -23.61
C GLY A 24 8.01 4.97 -24.61
N PRO A 25 8.58 6.01 -25.24
CA PRO A 25 9.66 5.87 -26.22
C PRO A 25 10.88 5.15 -25.63
N ARG A 26 11.59 4.38 -26.43
CA ARG A 26 12.80 3.65 -26.00
C ARG A 26 13.87 4.56 -25.38
N SER A 27 14.03 5.75 -25.93
CA SER A 27 15.01 6.75 -25.48
C SER A 27 14.61 7.53 -24.22
N ALA A 28 13.35 7.44 -23.80
CA ALA A 28 12.87 8.20 -22.66
C ALA A 28 13.33 7.58 -21.32
N LYS A 29 13.96 8.39 -20.48
CA LYS A 29 14.35 8.00 -19.10
C LYS A 29 13.16 7.76 -18.19
N TRP A 30 12.04 8.43 -18.46
CA TRP A 30 10.81 8.29 -17.70
C TRP A 30 9.77 7.51 -18.52
N LYS A 31 9.28 6.44 -17.94
CA LYS A 31 8.20 5.62 -18.48
C LYS A 31 6.93 5.84 -17.67
N THR A 32 5.78 5.56 -18.30
CA THR A 32 4.47 5.68 -17.66
C THR A 32 3.86 4.29 -17.51
N THR A 33 3.18 4.05 -16.41
CA THR A 33 2.51 2.77 -16.12
C THR A 33 1.29 2.99 -15.21
N THR A 34 0.58 1.92 -14.92
CA THR A 34 -0.51 1.91 -13.94
C THR A 34 0.01 2.16 -12.53
N CYS A 35 -0.81 2.76 -11.69
CA CYS A 35 -0.47 3.00 -10.29
C CYS A 35 -1.19 1.99 -9.38
N ASN A 36 -0.44 1.16 -8.68
CA ASN A 36 -1.00 0.17 -7.76
C ASN A 36 -1.64 0.82 -6.51
N PHE A 37 -1.22 2.04 -6.14
CA PHE A 37 -1.68 2.70 -4.92
C PHE A 37 -3.13 3.21 -4.98
N HIS A 38 -3.63 3.54 -6.18
CA HIS A 38 -5.02 4.02 -6.36
C HIS A 38 -5.73 3.40 -7.58
N GLY A 39 -5.07 2.44 -8.27
CA GLY A 39 -5.67 1.76 -9.42
C GLY A 39 -5.79 2.61 -10.70
N GLY A 40 -5.11 3.76 -10.77
CA GLY A 40 -5.18 4.64 -11.93
C GLY A 40 -4.33 4.16 -13.10
N LEU A 41 -4.90 4.28 -14.31
CA LEU A 41 -4.20 3.97 -15.55
C LEU A 41 -3.23 5.10 -15.92
N ASP A 42 -2.02 4.74 -16.36
CA ASP A 42 -1.01 5.66 -16.95
C ASP A 42 -0.66 6.89 -16.08
N SER A 43 -0.82 6.80 -14.76
CA SER A 43 -0.59 7.89 -13.82
C SER A 43 0.74 7.80 -13.05
N LEU A 44 1.34 6.61 -12.97
CA LEU A 44 2.64 6.40 -12.35
C LEU A 44 3.76 6.60 -13.37
N ARG A 45 4.69 7.49 -13.06
CA ARG A 45 5.92 7.71 -13.84
C ARG A 45 7.10 7.10 -13.12
N VAL A 46 7.91 6.35 -13.85
CA VAL A 46 9.07 5.64 -13.34
C VAL A 46 10.31 6.04 -14.13
N ASN A 47 11.39 6.36 -13.44
CA ASN A 47 12.70 6.59 -14.05
C ASN A 47 13.44 5.25 -14.17
N ILE A 48 13.67 4.82 -15.40
CA ILE A 48 14.29 3.51 -15.68
C ILE A 48 15.78 3.42 -15.34
N ALA A 49 16.44 4.56 -15.11
CA ALA A 49 17.86 4.57 -14.73
C ALA A 49 18.07 4.57 -13.21
N SER A 50 17.23 5.30 -12.46
CA SER A 50 17.40 5.45 -11.01
C SER A 50 16.39 4.65 -10.18
N GLY A 51 15.30 4.17 -10.79
CA GLY A 51 14.20 3.55 -10.08
C GLY A 51 13.28 4.54 -9.35
N ALA A 52 13.54 5.84 -9.46
CA ALA A 52 12.66 6.87 -8.89
C ALA A 52 11.27 6.83 -9.55
N TRP A 53 10.25 7.10 -8.77
CA TRP A 53 8.88 7.03 -9.25
C TRP A 53 8.01 8.11 -8.61
N VAL A 54 6.98 8.49 -9.32
CA VAL A 54 5.98 9.47 -8.86
C VAL A 54 4.65 9.22 -9.54
N CYS A 55 3.58 9.21 -8.77
CA CYS A 55 2.23 9.17 -9.31
C CYS A 55 1.70 10.60 -9.45
N MET A 56 1.28 10.96 -10.66
CA MET A 56 0.76 12.30 -10.96
C MET A 56 -0.66 12.53 -10.45
N SER A 57 -1.38 11.46 -10.10
CA SER A 57 -2.77 11.53 -9.62
C SER A 57 -2.88 11.49 -8.09
N CYS A 58 -2.24 10.52 -7.44
CA CYS A 58 -2.32 10.40 -5.98
C CYS A 58 -1.17 11.09 -5.23
N GLY A 59 -0.14 11.59 -5.94
CA GLY A 59 0.99 12.30 -5.35
C GLY A 59 2.03 11.39 -4.65
N GLU A 60 1.82 10.08 -4.63
CA GLU A 60 2.78 9.13 -4.05
C GLU A 60 4.07 9.11 -4.87
N LYS A 61 5.20 9.07 -4.17
CA LYS A 61 6.52 9.14 -4.79
C LYS A 61 7.60 8.44 -3.97
N GLY A 62 8.67 8.02 -4.64
CA GLY A 62 9.84 7.45 -4.01
C GLY A 62 11.10 7.64 -4.85
N GLY A 63 12.26 7.53 -4.22
CA GLY A 63 13.57 7.80 -4.84
C GLY A 63 14.18 6.62 -5.57
N ASP A 64 13.71 5.40 -5.31
CA ASP A 64 14.27 4.17 -5.86
C ASP A 64 13.26 3.00 -5.74
N VAL A 65 13.66 1.83 -6.23
CA VAL A 65 12.86 0.60 -6.17
C VAL A 65 12.62 0.11 -4.74
N LEU A 66 13.54 0.41 -3.81
CA LEU A 66 13.37 0.06 -2.41
C LEU A 66 12.23 0.86 -1.78
N ALA A 67 12.15 2.16 -2.06
CA ALA A 67 11.05 3.00 -1.62
C ALA A 67 9.69 2.53 -2.19
N TYR A 68 9.70 1.99 -3.41
CA TYR A 68 8.49 1.37 -3.99
C TYR A 68 8.10 0.11 -3.24
N GLU A 69 9.03 -0.81 -3.02
CA GLU A 69 8.81 -2.08 -2.29
C GLU A 69 8.28 -1.85 -0.88
N MET A 70 8.80 -0.83 -0.18
CA MET A 70 8.32 -0.44 1.14
C MET A 70 6.87 0.04 1.08
N LYS A 71 6.54 0.85 0.09
CA LYS A 71 5.22 1.47 -0.03
C LYS A 71 4.15 0.51 -0.54
N ASP A 72 4.44 -0.25 -1.58
CA ASP A 72 3.53 -1.20 -2.22
C ASP A 72 3.26 -2.41 -1.31
N GLY A 73 4.31 -2.94 -0.69
CA GLY A 73 4.22 -4.07 0.22
C GLY A 73 3.90 -3.72 1.67
N GLY A 74 3.81 -2.44 2.04
CA GLY A 74 3.67 -2.00 3.43
C GLY A 74 4.82 -2.49 4.33
N LYS A 75 6.02 -2.68 3.75
CA LYS A 75 7.18 -3.29 4.41
C LYS A 75 8.05 -2.24 5.08
N GLU A 76 8.65 -2.62 6.21
CA GLU A 76 9.74 -1.88 6.81
C GLU A 76 10.99 -1.91 5.92
N PHE A 77 11.85 -0.89 6.07
CA PHE A 77 13.10 -0.78 5.31
C PHE A 77 13.94 -2.06 5.32
N VAL A 78 14.08 -2.70 6.49
CA VAL A 78 14.89 -3.91 6.65
C VAL A 78 14.32 -5.09 5.86
N ASP A 79 13.00 -5.26 5.88
CA ASP A 79 12.32 -6.37 5.22
C ASP A 79 12.24 -6.15 3.71
N ALA A 80 12.04 -4.93 3.25
CA ALA A 80 12.12 -4.56 1.84
C ALA A 80 13.56 -4.75 1.31
N ALA A 81 14.59 -4.33 2.06
CA ALA A 81 15.98 -4.52 1.69
C ALA A 81 16.39 -6.00 1.63
N LYS A 82 15.84 -6.85 2.52
CA LYS A 82 16.03 -8.31 2.45
C LYS A 82 15.36 -8.90 1.22
N ALA A 83 14.10 -8.50 0.94
CA ALA A 83 13.35 -8.99 -0.21
C ALA A 83 14.08 -8.68 -1.53
N LEU A 84 14.70 -7.50 -1.62
CA LEU A 84 15.48 -7.07 -2.79
C LEU A 84 16.94 -7.56 -2.77
N ARG A 85 17.34 -8.33 -1.75
CA ARG A 85 18.72 -8.84 -1.58
C ARG A 85 19.81 -7.76 -1.59
N CYS A 86 19.45 -6.53 -1.24
CA CYS A 86 20.37 -5.38 -1.17
C CYS A 86 20.86 -5.08 0.26
N ARG A 87 20.64 -6.01 1.19
CA ARG A 87 21.15 -5.95 2.55
C ARG A 87 22.46 -6.73 2.66
N ILE A 88 23.49 -6.07 3.17
CA ILE A 88 24.71 -6.77 3.61
C ILE A 88 24.47 -7.20 5.05
N ASP A 89 24.50 -8.50 5.28
CA ASP A 89 24.37 -9.09 6.62
C ASP A 89 25.72 -9.01 7.31
N ASP A 90 25.84 -8.13 8.28
CA ASP A 90 27.06 -7.92 9.08
C ASP A 90 27.17 -8.92 10.25
N GLY A 91 26.42 -10.01 10.21
CA GLY A 91 26.46 -11.08 11.22
C GLY A 91 25.85 -10.69 12.58
N ARG A 92 25.24 -9.49 12.70
CA ARG A 92 24.52 -9.11 13.91
C ARG A 92 23.11 -9.69 13.90
N ALA A 93 22.73 -10.33 15.02
CA ALA A 93 21.37 -10.81 15.21
C ALA A 93 20.35 -9.70 14.98
N PRO A 94 19.23 -9.98 14.27
CA PRO A 94 18.20 -8.99 14.04
C PRO A 94 17.66 -8.49 15.37
N VAL A 95 17.74 -7.18 15.60
CA VAL A 95 17.00 -6.55 16.70
C VAL A 95 15.52 -6.77 16.39
N ALA A 96 14.81 -7.41 17.33
CA ALA A 96 13.37 -7.59 17.20
C ALA A 96 12.71 -6.23 17.03
N THR A 97 12.32 -5.93 15.81
CA THR A 97 11.54 -4.71 15.50
C THR A 97 10.14 -4.92 16.05
N LYS A 98 9.71 -4.04 16.94
CA LYS A 98 8.28 -3.97 17.31
C LYS A 98 7.46 -3.84 16.04
N PRO A 99 6.31 -4.52 15.93
CA PRO A 99 5.41 -4.30 14.81
C PRO A 99 5.14 -2.81 14.66
N THR A 100 5.30 -2.30 13.43
CA THR A 100 4.96 -0.89 13.18
C THR A 100 3.47 -0.71 13.40
N PRO A 101 3.06 0.26 14.22
CA PRO A 101 1.66 0.56 14.36
C PRO A 101 1.05 0.85 12.98
N LEU A 102 -0.09 0.28 12.69
CA LEU A 102 -0.83 0.57 11.46
C LEU A 102 -0.94 2.09 11.29
N SER A 103 -0.65 2.58 10.09
CA SER A 103 -0.83 4.02 9.81
C SER A 103 -2.24 4.43 10.20
N PRO A 104 -2.44 5.49 11.01
CA PRO A 104 -3.77 5.91 11.48
C PRO A 104 -4.78 6.19 10.35
N ARG A 105 -4.29 6.47 9.16
CA ARG A 105 -5.13 6.74 7.97
C ARG A 105 -5.99 5.54 7.54
N LEU A 106 -5.41 4.35 7.53
CA LEU A 106 -6.11 3.16 7.06
C LEU A 106 -7.25 2.76 8.01
N PRO A 107 -7.04 2.64 9.33
CA PRO A 107 -8.11 2.39 10.27
C PRO A 107 -9.21 3.44 10.24
N LEU A 108 -8.86 4.73 10.15
CA LEU A 108 -9.82 5.82 10.08
C LEU A 108 -10.69 5.75 8.81
N SER A 109 -10.12 5.39 7.66
CA SER A 109 -10.90 5.23 6.44
C SER A 109 -11.87 4.05 6.51
N VAL A 110 -11.46 2.94 7.12
CA VAL A 110 -12.34 1.78 7.35
C VAL A 110 -13.45 2.15 8.33
N MET A 111 -13.14 2.80 9.44
CA MET A 111 -14.13 3.27 10.40
C MET A 111 -15.14 4.22 9.77
N ALA A 112 -14.71 5.18 8.97
CA ALA A 112 -15.57 6.11 8.27
C ALA A 112 -16.54 5.38 7.32
N PHE A 113 -16.03 4.42 6.55
CA PHE A 113 -16.86 3.63 5.64
C PHE A 113 -17.91 2.78 6.39
N GLU A 114 -17.49 2.01 7.40
CA GLU A 114 -18.40 1.12 8.15
C GLU A 114 -19.40 1.91 8.97
N SER A 115 -19.03 3.08 9.51
CA SER A 115 -19.95 3.98 10.22
C SER A 115 -20.98 4.60 9.28
N THR A 116 -20.58 5.00 8.06
CA THR A 116 -21.51 5.51 7.05
C THR A 116 -22.50 4.44 6.64
N LEU A 117 -22.07 3.21 6.44
CA LEU A 117 -22.94 2.07 6.12
C LEU A 117 -23.97 1.84 7.24
N ALA A 118 -23.54 1.88 8.49
CA ALA A 118 -24.46 1.74 9.64
C ALA A 118 -25.48 2.90 9.71
N ALA A 119 -25.05 4.14 9.44
CA ALA A 119 -25.92 5.31 9.41
C ALA A 119 -26.99 5.21 8.31
N VAL A 120 -26.60 4.77 7.10
CA VAL A 120 -27.55 4.55 5.99
C VAL A 120 -28.57 3.45 6.35
N ALA A 121 -28.11 2.34 6.92
CA ALA A 121 -29.00 1.27 7.36
C ALA A 121 -30.00 1.74 8.44
N ALA A 122 -29.52 2.52 9.41
CA ALA A 122 -30.38 3.12 10.43
C ALA A 122 -31.41 4.09 9.83
N GLY A 123 -30.99 4.91 8.85
CA GLY A 123 -31.91 5.80 8.11
C GLY A 123 -33.00 5.03 7.36
N ASN A 124 -32.65 3.92 6.72
CA ASN A 124 -33.60 3.06 6.04
C ASN A 124 -34.61 2.48 7.02
N VAL A 125 -34.18 1.99 8.18
CA VAL A 125 -35.07 1.47 9.22
C VAL A 125 -36.00 2.56 9.76
N ALA A 126 -35.49 3.77 9.97
CA ALA A 126 -36.28 4.92 10.44
C ALA A 126 -37.38 5.33 9.45
N THR A 127 -37.18 5.08 8.16
CA THR A 127 -38.19 5.32 7.10
C THR A 127 -39.09 4.11 6.83
N GLY A 128 -39.00 3.05 7.65
CA GLY A 128 -39.87 1.86 7.55
C GLY A 128 -39.36 0.78 6.58
N VAL A 129 -38.12 0.92 6.05
CA VAL A 129 -37.50 -0.10 5.21
C VAL A 129 -36.97 -1.23 6.10
N ALA A 130 -37.43 -2.43 5.92
CA ALA A 130 -36.94 -3.60 6.65
C ALA A 130 -35.56 -4.03 6.11
N LEU A 131 -34.60 -4.29 7.02
CA LEU A 131 -33.31 -4.86 6.66
C LEU A 131 -33.49 -6.33 6.28
N THR A 132 -32.88 -6.73 5.16
CA THR A 132 -32.76 -8.14 4.77
C THR A 132 -31.79 -8.87 5.70
N ASP A 133 -31.80 -10.22 5.67
CA ASP A 133 -30.83 -11.01 6.43
C ASP A 133 -29.39 -10.76 5.95
N ALA A 134 -29.21 -10.47 4.67
CA ALA A 134 -27.92 -10.08 4.11
C ALA A 134 -27.45 -8.72 4.67
N ASP A 135 -28.34 -7.73 4.80
CA ASP A 135 -28.03 -6.44 5.39
C ASP A 135 -27.63 -6.56 6.86
N ARG A 136 -28.35 -7.37 7.62
CA ARG A 136 -28.04 -7.66 9.03
C ARG A 136 -26.67 -8.32 9.18
N ALA A 137 -26.40 -9.35 8.36
CA ALA A 137 -25.09 -10.02 8.35
C ALA A 137 -23.97 -9.02 8.01
N ARG A 138 -24.19 -8.14 7.03
CA ARG A 138 -23.22 -7.12 6.63
C ARG A 138 -22.95 -6.09 7.75
N LEU A 139 -23.98 -5.69 8.50
CA LEU A 139 -23.84 -4.79 9.65
C LEU A 139 -23.06 -5.44 10.80
N LEU A 140 -23.25 -6.74 11.06
CA LEU A 140 -22.44 -7.46 12.04
C LEU A 140 -20.95 -7.52 11.63
N VAL A 141 -20.68 -7.67 10.35
CA VAL A 141 -19.29 -7.59 9.83
C VAL A 141 -18.72 -6.18 10.05
N ALA A 142 -19.51 -5.12 9.83
CA ALA A 142 -19.10 -3.75 10.08
C ALA A 142 -18.71 -3.51 11.55
N ALA A 143 -19.58 -3.95 12.47
CA ALA A 143 -19.34 -3.85 13.90
C ALA A 143 -18.06 -4.60 14.33
N ASN A 144 -17.87 -5.84 13.84
CA ASN A 144 -16.67 -6.62 14.14
C ASN A 144 -15.39 -5.97 13.60
N ARG A 145 -15.44 -5.34 12.44
CA ARG A 145 -14.29 -4.62 11.88
C ARG A 145 -13.91 -3.40 12.74
N ILE A 146 -14.92 -2.62 13.14
CA ILE A 146 -14.70 -1.46 14.02
C ILE A 146 -14.09 -1.91 15.35
N ASN A 147 -14.62 -2.96 15.98
CA ASN A 147 -14.12 -3.47 17.26
C ASN A 147 -12.66 -3.93 17.16
N ARG A 148 -12.31 -4.67 16.10
CA ARG A 148 -10.91 -5.09 15.87
C ARG A 148 -9.96 -3.91 15.69
N LEU A 149 -10.41 -2.82 15.08
CA LEU A 149 -9.60 -1.62 14.97
C LEU A 149 -9.42 -0.95 16.33
N VAL A 150 -10.46 -0.88 17.15
CA VAL A 150 -10.35 -0.35 18.52
C VAL A 150 -9.35 -1.17 19.34
N GLU A 151 -9.43 -2.51 19.31
CA GLU A 151 -8.51 -3.41 20.01
C GLU A 151 -7.05 -3.25 19.55
N ALA A 152 -6.84 -2.96 18.26
CA ALA A 152 -5.49 -2.77 17.72
C ALA A 152 -4.83 -1.44 18.11
N PHE A 153 -5.63 -0.46 18.59
CA PHE A 153 -5.16 0.88 18.95
C PHE A 153 -5.38 1.24 20.42
N ALA A 154 -5.99 0.37 21.21
CA ALA A 154 -6.11 0.50 22.67
C ALA A 154 -4.86 -0.03 23.37
#